data_9ea728585e68008924c0ab95454f5481
#
_entry.id   9ea728585e68008924c0ab95454f5481
#
_cell.length_a   1.000
_cell.length_b   1.000
_cell.length_c   1.000
_cell.angle_alpha   90.00
_cell.angle_beta   90.00
_cell.angle_gamma   90.00
#
_symmetry.space_group_name_H-M   'P 1'
#
loop_
_entity.id
_entity.type
_entity.pdbx_description
1 polymer ?
#
loop_
_entity_poly.entity_id
_entity_poly.type
_entity_poly.pdbx_seq_one_letter_code
_entity_poly.pdbx_strand_id
1 'polypeptide(L)'
;MKKLFKKAGDVILKEGEESTDAYIILDGEIDVIKNNKVIATLQENALFGEIGLVDQRPRTATCVAKTRCTLGTVTREHFTILLKHRPKAVLPILRLVADRMRNLIHFVEGLTEK
;
A
#
# COMPACT_ATOMS: atom_id res chain seq x y z
N MET A 1 0.11 13.90 -10.24
CA MET A 1 0.35 13.13 -9.00
C MET A 1 1.14 14.02 -8.03
N LYS A 2 0.61 14.17 -6.83
CA LYS A 2 1.28 14.95 -5.78
C LYS A 2 2.43 14.12 -5.21
N LYS A 3 3.59 14.74 -5.04
CA LYS A 3 4.75 14.12 -4.42
C LYS A 3 4.84 14.51 -2.94
N LEU A 4 5.18 13.55 -2.10
CA LEU A 4 5.48 13.74 -0.69
C LEU A 4 6.94 13.36 -0.43
N PHE A 5 7.62 14.18 0.36
CA PHE A 5 8.99 13.93 0.77
C PHE A 5 9.00 13.59 2.25
N LYS A 6 9.50 12.42 2.60
CA LYS A 6 9.51 11.92 3.98
C LYS A 6 10.94 11.62 4.43
N LYS A 7 11.18 11.85 5.71
CA LYS A 7 12.46 11.51 6.36
C LYS A 7 12.37 10.13 6.97
N ALA A 8 13.51 9.48 7.16
CA ALA A 8 13.57 8.21 7.89
C ALA A 8 12.87 8.37 9.25
N GLY A 9 11.97 7.45 9.57
CA GLY A 9 11.18 7.47 10.80
C GLY A 9 9.81 8.14 10.70
N ASP A 10 9.54 8.86 9.62
CA ASP A 10 8.21 9.47 9.43
C ASP A 10 7.15 8.40 9.22
N VAL A 11 6.01 8.57 9.90
CA VAL A 11 4.84 7.70 9.74
C VAL A 11 4.01 8.19 8.56
N ILE A 12 3.74 7.31 7.60
CA ILE A 12 2.91 7.62 6.43
C ILE A 12 1.47 7.16 6.67
N LEU A 13 1.30 5.93 7.13
CA LEU A 13 0.00 5.37 7.49
C LEU A 13 0.12 4.83 8.91
N LYS A 14 -0.89 5.11 9.74
CA LYS A 14 -0.92 4.65 11.12
C LYS A 14 -2.05 3.63 11.31
N GLU A 15 -1.73 2.49 11.93
CA GLU A 15 -2.72 1.47 12.25
C GLU A 15 -3.89 2.09 13.03
N GLY A 16 -5.09 1.74 12.63
CA GLY A 16 -6.32 2.22 13.25
C GLY A 16 -6.84 3.55 12.71
N GLU A 17 -6.04 4.31 11.97
CA GLU A 17 -6.51 5.56 11.36
C GLU A 17 -7.28 5.27 10.07
N GLU A 18 -8.27 6.10 9.80
CA GLU A 18 -9.00 6.07 8.53
C GLU A 18 -8.31 6.98 7.53
N SER A 19 -8.03 6.44 6.34
CA SER A 19 -7.42 7.17 5.24
C SER A 19 -7.82 6.48 3.94
N THR A 20 -8.03 7.28 2.91
CA THR A 20 -8.46 6.77 1.62
C THR A 20 -7.38 6.87 0.55
N ASP A 21 -6.21 7.43 0.88
CA ASP A 21 -5.13 7.62 -0.09
C ASP A 21 -4.24 6.38 -0.16
N ALA A 22 -3.75 6.11 -1.36
CA ALA A 22 -2.69 5.15 -1.61
C ALA A 22 -1.41 5.89 -1.99
N TYR A 23 -0.29 5.18 -1.93
CA TYR A 23 1.03 5.76 -2.22
C TYR A 23 1.85 4.81 -3.08
N ILE A 24 2.61 5.39 -4.01
CA ILE A 24 3.62 4.66 -4.75
C ILE A 24 5.00 5.15 -4.30
N ILE A 25 5.93 4.23 -4.09
CA ILE A 25 7.30 4.57 -3.71
C ILE A 25 8.07 4.93 -4.97
N LEU A 26 8.43 6.21 -5.08
CA LEU A 26 9.25 6.70 -6.20
C LEU A 26 10.74 6.56 -5.89
N ASP A 27 11.10 6.68 -4.60
CA ASP A 27 12.47 6.54 -4.11
C ASP A 27 12.43 6.18 -2.62
N GLY A 28 13.33 5.30 -2.18
CA GLY A 28 13.46 4.90 -0.79
C GLY A 28 12.74 3.61 -0.44
N GLU A 29 12.64 3.34 0.86
CA GLU A 29 12.06 2.11 1.39
C GLU A 29 11.07 2.42 2.51
N ILE A 30 10.00 1.62 2.59
CA ILE A 30 8.94 1.74 3.61
C ILE A 30 8.85 0.43 4.40
N ASP A 31 8.88 0.52 5.72
CA ASP A 31 8.61 -0.60 6.61
C ASP A 31 7.13 -0.67 6.93
N VAL A 32 6.57 -1.87 6.83
CA VAL A 32 5.21 -2.19 7.27
C VAL A 32 5.32 -2.84 8.65
N ILE A 33 4.69 -2.21 9.63
CA ILE A 33 4.80 -2.61 11.05
C ILE A 33 3.44 -3.05 11.58
N LYS A 34 3.41 -4.21 12.21
CA LYS A 34 2.25 -4.76 12.90
C LYS A 34 2.69 -5.38 14.21
N ASN A 35 1.98 -5.04 15.32
CA ASN A 35 2.32 -5.55 16.64
C ASN A 35 3.80 -5.31 17.02
N ASN A 36 4.30 -4.11 16.73
CA ASN A 36 5.67 -3.70 16.98
C ASN A 36 6.74 -4.50 16.23
N LYS A 37 6.35 -5.21 15.16
CA LYS A 37 7.28 -5.98 14.34
C LYS A 37 7.20 -5.50 12.89
N VAL A 38 8.35 -5.40 12.24
CA VAL A 38 8.42 -5.16 10.80
C VAL A 38 8.03 -6.46 10.10
N ILE A 39 6.88 -6.45 9.44
CA ILE A 39 6.37 -7.63 8.73
C ILE A 39 6.74 -7.62 7.25
N ALA A 40 7.10 -6.47 6.70
CA ALA A 40 7.54 -6.33 5.31
C ALA A 40 8.30 -5.03 5.15
N THR A 41 9.19 -5.00 4.16
CA THR A 41 9.85 -3.77 3.69
C THR A 41 9.54 -3.61 2.21
N LEU A 42 8.96 -2.48 1.85
CA LEU A 42 8.56 -2.18 0.48
C LEU A 42 9.62 -1.30 -0.18
N GLN A 43 9.89 -1.55 -1.45
CA GLN A 43 10.91 -0.86 -2.22
C GLN A 43 10.31 -0.03 -3.35
N GLU A 44 11.15 0.61 -4.14
CA GLU A 44 10.74 1.43 -5.27
C GLU A 44 9.74 0.71 -6.17
N ASN A 45 8.80 1.48 -6.69
CA ASN A 45 7.70 1.03 -7.55
C ASN A 45 6.60 0.23 -6.84
N ALA A 46 6.75 -0.01 -5.53
CA ALA A 46 5.67 -0.65 -4.77
C ALA A 46 4.53 0.33 -4.51
N LEU A 47 3.31 -0.18 -4.60
CA LEU A 47 2.09 0.53 -4.22
C LEU A 47 1.67 0.03 -2.85
N PHE A 48 1.31 0.93 -1.94
CA PHE A 48 0.80 0.56 -0.63
C PHE A 48 -0.35 1.47 -0.22
N GLY A 49 -1.16 1.01 0.73
CA GLY A 49 -2.37 1.71 1.14
C GLY A 49 -3.50 1.61 0.11
N GLU A 50 -3.37 0.75 -0.90
CA GLU A 50 -4.31 0.63 -2.03
C GLU A 50 -5.71 0.20 -1.61
N ILE A 51 -5.84 -0.55 -0.50
CA ILE A 51 -7.15 -0.97 0.00
C ILE A 51 -7.99 0.24 0.42
N GLY A 52 -7.36 1.31 0.90
CA GLY A 52 -8.05 2.55 1.25
C GLY A 52 -8.76 3.22 0.08
N LEU A 53 -8.34 2.93 -1.17
CA LEU A 53 -8.99 3.47 -2.36
C LEU A 53 -10.39 2.89 -2.57
N VAL A 54 -10.63 1.68 -2.10
CA VAL A 54 -11.90 0.96 -2.30
C VAL A 54 -12.64 0.69 -0.98
N ASP A 55 -11.95 0.68 0.14
CA ASP A 55 -12.49 0.38 1.45
C ASP A 55 -12.05 1.42 2.46
N GLN A 56 -13.00 2.04 3.17
CA GLN A 56 -12.74 3.09 4.16
C GLN A 56 -12.48 2.56 5.57
N ARG A 57 -12.21 1.28 5.71
CA ARG A 57 -11.92 0.69 7.02
C ARG A 57 -10.60 1.23 7.58
N PRO A 58 -10.42 1.22 8.91
CA PRO A 58 -9.17 1.62 9.51
C PRO A 58 -7.98 0.82 8.98
N ARG A 59 -6.83 1.46 8.91
CA ARG A 59 -5.59 0.82 8.43
C ARG A 59 -5.23 -0.35 9.34
N THR A 60 -4.80 -1.46 8.73
CA THR A 60 -4.47 -2.69 9.44
C THR A 60 -3.04 -2.73 9.93
N ALA A 61 -2.19 -1.85 9.45
CA ALA A 61 -0.78 -1.78 9.82
C ALA A 61 -0.27 -0.35 9.73
N THR A 62 0.87 -0.10 10.36
CA THR A 62 1.57 1.19 10.30
C THR A 62 2.66 1.11 9.23
N CYS A 63 2.75 2.11 8.37
CA CYS A 63 3.80 2.22 7.37
C CYS A 63 4.71 3.40 7.74
N VAL A 64 6.00 3.12 7.88
CA VAL A 64 7.01 4.08 8.33
C VAL A 64 8.12 4.15 7.30
N ALA A 65 8.62 5.33 7.01
CA ALA A 65 9.78 5.51 6.15
C ALA A 65 11.01 4.88 6.83
N LYS A 66 11.55 3.84 6.23
CA LYS A 66 12.79 3.22 6.70
C LYS A 66 13.99 4.09 6.36
N THR A 67 13.95 4.67 5.18
CA THR A 67 14.96 5.62 4.67
C THR A 67 14.25 6.92 4.30
N ARG A 68 15.01 7.91 3.86
CA ARG A 68 14.41 9.07 3.17
C ARG A 68 13.63 8.55 1.97
N CYS A 69 12.42 9.04 1.78
CA CYS A 69 11.51 8.58 0.74
C CYS A 69 10.89 9.72 -0.05
N THR A 70 10.66 9.47 -1.32
CA THR A 70 9.77 10.26 -2.16
C THR A 70 8.59 9.38 -2.56
N LEU A 71 7.39 9.83 -2.26
CA LEU A 71 6.15 9.09 -2.51
C LEU A 71 5.27 9.84 -3.48
N GLY A 72 4.61 9.11 -4.38
CA GLY A 72 3.53 9.67 -5.17
C GLY A 72 2.20 9.36 -4.50
N THR A 73 1.33 10.35 -4.32
CA THR A 73 0.02 10.17 -3.70
C THR A 73 -1.02 9.85 -4.75
N VAL A 74 -1.79 8.80 -4.52
CA VAL A 74 -2.95 8.43 -5.34
C VAL A 74 -4.18 8.62 -4.46
N THR A 75 -4.97 9.66 -4.73
CA THR A 75 -6.17 9.92 -3.95
C THR A 75 -7.33 9.06 -4.45
N ARG A 76 -8.31 8.82 -3.59
CA ARG A 76 -9.55 8.13 -3.97
C ARG A 76 -10.27 8.85 -5.10
N GLU A 77 -10.24 10.18 -5.09
CA GLU A 77 -10.84 11.00 -6.13
C GLU A 77 -10.18 10.74 -7.50
N HIS A 78 -8.85 10.73 -7.55
CA HIS A 78 -8.12 10.42 -8.78
C HIS A 78 -8.41 8.99 -9.26
N PHE A 79 -8.51 8.06 -8.33
CA PHE A 79 -8.85 6.67 -8.64
C PHE A 79 -10.24 6.56 -9.26
N THR A 80 -11.22 7.30 -8.70
CA THR A 80 -12.58 7.33 -9.23
C THR A 80 -12.62 7.91 -10.65
N ILE A 81 -11.84 8.95 -10.91
CA ILE A 81 -11.71 9.54 -12.25
C ILE A 81 -11.13 8.53 -13.24
N LEU A 82 -10.09 7.78 -12.84
CA LEU A 82 -9.50 6.73 -13.67
C LEU A 82 -10.51 5.64 -14.00
N LEU A 83 -11.32 5.22 -13.03
CA LEU A 83 -12.36 4.20 -13.25
C LEU A 83 -13.37 4.64 -14.31
N LYS A 84 -13.75 5.92 -14.34
CA LYS A 84 -14.72 6.46 -15.28
C LYS A 84 -14.16 6.64 -16.68
N HIS A 85 -12.95 7.17 -16.78
CA HIS A 85 -12.39 7.62 -18.06
C HIS A 85 -11.33 6.69 -18.65
N ARG A 86 -10.63 5.95 -17.81
CA ARG A 86 -9.57 5.02 -18.23
C ARG A 86 -9.59 3.75 -17.35
N PRO A 87 -10.65 2.93 -17.47
CA PRO A 87 -10.80 1.76 -16.60
C PRO A 87 -9.63 0.78 -16.71
N LYS A 88 -9.00 0.68 -17.88
CA LYS A 88 -7.83 -0.20 -18.06
C LYS A 88 -6.62 0.23 -17.23
N ALA A 89 -6.52 1.51 -16.85
CA ALA A 89 -5.44 1.99 -16.02
C ALA A 89 -5.51 1.43 -14.59
N VAL A 90 -6.63 0.85 -14.19
CA VAL A 90 -6.84 0.23 -12.88
C VAL A 90 -6.34 -1.22 -12.85
N LEU A 91 -6.14 -1.86 -14.01
CA LEU A 91 -5.70 -3.26 -14.07
C LEU A 91 -4.43 -3.58 -13.27
N PRO A 92 -3.38 -2.75 -13.29
CA PRO A 92 -2.20 -3.03 -12.47
C PRO A 92 -2.50 -3.10 -10.97
N ILE A 93 -3.43 -2.28 -10.48
CA ILE A 93 -3.85 -2.29 -9.07
C ILE A 93 -4.61 -3.58 -8.77
N LEU A 94 -5.51 -4.00 -9.65
CA LEU A 94 -6.26 -5.24 -9.50
C LEU A 94 -5.32 -6.45 -9.54
N ARG A 95 -4.31 -6.43 -10.40
CA ARG A 95 -3.31 -7.50 -10.45
C ARG A 95 -2.53 -7.60 -9.15
N LEU A 96 -2.14 -6.47 -8.57
CA LEU A 96 -1.43 -6.44 -7.29
C LEU A 96 -2.27 -7.08 -6.19
N VAL A 97 -3.55 -6.71 -6.09
CA VAL A 97 -4.47 -7.28 -5.10
C VAL A 97 -4.65 -8.78 -5.34
N ALA A 98 -4.83 -9.20 -6.60
CA ALA A 98 -4.97 -10.60 -6.96
C ALA A 98 -3.73 -11.42 -6.59
N ASP A 99 -2.54 -10.88 -6.83
CA ASP A 99 -1.28 -11.55 -6.47
C ASP A 99 -1.13 -11.71 -4.95
N ARG A 100 -1.51 -10.69 -4.18
CA ARG A 100 -1.49 -10.77 -2.72
C ARG A 100 -2.45 -11.82 -2.21
N MET A 101 -3.65 -11.91 -2.79
CA MET A 101 -4.63 -12.94 -2.43
C MET A 101 -4.11 -14.33 -2.76
N ARG A 102 -3.50 -14.49 -3.92
CA ARG A 102 -2.91 -15.78 -4.34
C ARG A 102 -1.80 -16.21 -3.40
N ASN A 103 -0.91 -15.29 -3.03
CA ASN A 103 0.18 -15.57 -2.10
C ASN A 103 -0.35 -15.98 -0.72
N LEU A 104 -1.43 -15.34 -0.25
CA LEU A 104 -2.07 -15.70 1.02
C LEU A 104 -2.66 -17.10 0.96
N ILE A 105 -3.32 -17.46 -0.13
CA ILE A 105 -3.88 -18.81 -0.33
C ILE A 105 -2.76 -19.85 -0.29
N HIS A 106 -1.66 -19.63 -0.99
CA HIS A 106 -0.50 -20.54 -0.99
C HIS A 106 0.08 -20.70 0.42
N PHE A 107 0.17 -19.61 1.18
CA PHE A 107 0.65 -19.65 2.56
C PHE A 107 -0.25 -20.53 3.43
N VAL A 108 -1.58 -20.35 3.34
CA VAL A 108 -2.55 -21.13 4.10
C VAL A 108 -2.51 -22.61 3.70
N GLU A 109 -2.41 -22.92 2.41
CA GLU A 109 -2.25 -24.28 1.92
C GLU A 109 -1.01 -24.95 2.50
N GLY A 110 0.11 -24.23 2.53
CA GLY A 110 1.35 -24.72 3.12
C GLY A 110 1.21 -25.05 4.61
N LEU A 111 0.38 -24.29 5.35
CA LEU A 111 0.11 -24.59 6.75
C LEU A 111 -0.76 -25.82 6.95
N THR A 112 -1.68 -26.10 6.02
CA THR A 112 -2.61 -27.23 6.13
C THR A 112 -2.01 -28.55 5.63
N GLU A 113 -0.97 -28.49 4.80
CA GLU A 113 -0.29 -29.68 4.26
C GLU A 113 0.76 -30.28 5.19
N LYS A 114 0.96 -29.66 6.33
CA LYS A 114 1.92 -30.17 7.34
C LYS A 114 1.23 -31.18 8.29
#